data_0398a3863f2f70d929641bdff5d80ff8
#
_entry.id   0398a3863f2f70d929641bdff5d80ff8
#
_cell.length_a   1.000
_cell.length_b   1.000
_cell.length_c   1.000
_cell.angle_alpha   90.00
_cell.angle_beta   90.00
_cell.angle_gamma   90.00
#
_symmetry.space_group_name_H-M   'P 1'
#
loop_
_entity.id
_entity.type
_entity.pdbx_description
1 polymer ?
#
loop_
_entity_poly.entity_id
_entity_poly.type
_entity_poly.pdbx_seq_one_letter_code
_entity_poly.pdbx_strand_id
1 'polypeptide(L)'
;DLVRSRGLGDVYKRQLYNIALTGDTDCGGLLSYNYISGEPVTGLAEGRPLFVRSANDKFSLANFMRTHLYASVGVLKIGNDILFKEEKVKVDRITGHGGLFKTKNVGQRVLAAALNSPISVMETAGEGGAWGIALLGSFLVNNEKKQPLDAFLDEQVFGGDAGVEITPTAEDVAGFNAYIENYKAALPIEEAAVKFKK
;
A
#
# COMPACT_ATOMS: atom_id res chain seq x y z
N ASP A 1 -12.66 26.81 -12.57
CA ASP A 1 -13.29 26.10 -11.43
C ASP A 1 -12.90 24.63 -11.30
N LEU A 2 -12.68 23.90 -12.39
CA LEU A 2 -12.23 22.50 -12.36
C LEU A 2 -10.84 22.32 -11.71
N VAL A 3 -9.93 23.26 -11.91
CA VAL A 3 -8.59 23.25 -11.31
C VAL A 3 -8.67 23.53 -9.80
N ARG A 4 -9.56 24.39 -9.40
CA ARG A 4 -9.79 24.75 -7.98
C ARG A 4 -10.44 23.58 -7.21
N SER A 5 -11.39 22.89 -7.82
CA SER A 5 -12.03 21.71 -7.21
C SER A 5 -11.09 20.53 -7.06
N ARG A 6 -10.16 20.32 -8.03
CA ARG A 6 -9.10 19.31 -7.92
C ARG A 6 -8.14 19.62 -6.77
N GLY A 7 -7.71 20.88 -6.62
CA GLY A 7 -6.84 21.29 -5.53
C GLY A 7 -7.46 21.09 -4.14
N LEU A 8 -8.75 21.37 -3.98
CA LEU A 8 -9.47 21.11 -2.73
C LEU A 8 -9.57 19.61 -2.43
N GLY A 9 -9.85 18.78 -3.44
CA GLY A 9 -9.88 17.33 -3.28
C GLY A 9 -8.54 16.76 -2.77
N ASP A 10 -7.42 17.24 -3.29
CA ASP A 10 -6.08 16.84 -2.85
C ASP A 10 -5.77 17.28 -1.42
N VAL A 11 -6.25 18.47 -1.00
CA VAL A 11 -6.12 18.94 0.39
C VAL A 11 -6.90 18.03 1.33
N TYR A 12 -8.17 17.74 1.05
CA TYR A 12 -8.97 16.84 1.89
C TYR A 12 -8.41 15.43 1.94
N LYS A 13 -7.95 14.89 0.82
CA LYS A 13 -7.31 13.58 0.77
C LYS A 13 -6.08 13.51 1.66
N ARG A 14 -5.20 14.53 1.60
CA ARG A 14 -4.03 14.60 2.48
C ARG A 14 -4.42 14.68 3.96
N GLN A 15 -5.45 15.46 4.30
CA GLN A 15 -5.94 15.56 5.67
C GLN A 15 -6.44 14.21 6.18
N LEU A 16 -7.29 13.51 5.41
CA LEU A 16 -7.83 12.21 5.77
C LEU A 16 -6.74 11.14 5.91
N TYR A 17 -5.76 11.15 5.00
CA TYR A 17 -4.63 10.22 5.07
C TYR A 17 -3.76 10.48 6.31
N ASN A 18 -3.49 11.73 6.65
CA ASN A 18 -2.74 12.06 7.87
C ASN A 18 -3.52 11.74 9.15
N ILE A 19 -4.85 11.96 9.17
CA ILE A 19 -5.70 11.56 10.30
C ILE A 19 -5.62 10.05 10.52
N ALA A 20 -5.55 9.23 9.48
CA ALA A 20 -5.40 7.78 9.60
C ALA A 20 -4.18 7.36 10.44
N LEU A 21 -3.09 8.14 10.38
CA LEU A 21 -1.89 7.85 11.18
C LEU A 21 -2.05 8.11 12.69
N THR A 22 -3.11 8.80 13.09
CA THR A 22 -3.43 9.07 14.51
C THR A 22 -4.39 8.05 15.12
N GLY A 23 -4.88 7.09 14.33
CA GLY A 23 -5.73 6.00 14.80
C GLY A 23 -4.96 4.95 15.60
N ASP A 24 -5.71 4.07 16.27
CA ASP A 24 -5.13 2.89 16.92
C ASP A 24 -4.38 2.05 15.87
N THR A 25 -3.23 1.47 16.26
CA THR A 25 -2.35 0.75 15.32
C THR A 25 -2.97 -0.53 14.75
N ASP A 26 -3.99 -1.06 15.41
CA ASP A 26 -4.82 -2.19 14.97
C ASP A 26 -6.16 -1.77 14.33
N CYS A 27 -6.31 -0.47 14.00
CA CYS A 27 -7.56 0.12 13.51
C CYS A 27 -8.72 0.08 14.52
N GLY A 28 -8.47 -0.14 15.81
CA GLY A 28 -9.50 -0.24 16.84
C GLY A 28 -10.50 -1.37 16.63
N GLY A 29 -10.09 -2.45 15.98
CA GLY A 29 -10.93 -3.60 15.65
C GLY A 29 -11.71 -3.49 14.33
N LEU A 30 -11.73 -2.33 13.69
CA LEU A 30 -12.46 -2.12 12.43
C LEU A 30 -11.84 -2.89 11.27
N LEU A 31 -12.66 -3.45 10.38
CA LEU A 31 -12.22 -4.14 9.17
C LEU A 31 -12.85 -3.53 7.93
N SER A 32 -12.13 -3.58 6.81
CA SER A 32 -12.63 -3.20 5.50
C SER A 32 -12.12 -4.19 4.46
N TYR A 33 -13.02 -4.64 3.59
CA TYR A 33 -12.70 -5.43 2.41
C TYR A 33 -12.97 -4.58 1.18
N ASN A 34 -11.95 -4.35 0.37
CA ASN A 34 -12.04 -3.47 -0.81
C ASN A 34 -12.16 -4.29 -2.11
N TYR A 35 -12.67 -5.52 -2.03
CA TYR A 35 -12.78 -6.41 -3.18
C TYR A 35 -13.92 -5.96 -4.09
N ILE A 36 -13.58 -5.40 -5.24
CA ILE A 36 -14.53 -5.06 -6.32
C ILE A 36 -14.78 -6.28 -7.20
N SER A 37 -13.78 -7.14 -7.32
CA SER A 37 -13.80 -8.41 -8.04
C SER A 37 -13.21 -9.51 -7.16
N GLY A 38 -13.06 -10.71 -7.69
CA GLY A 38 -12.40 -11.80 -6.97
C GLY A 38 -10.95 -11.48 -6.59
N GLU A 39 -10.47 -12.17 -5.56
CA GLU A 39 -9.11 -12.04 -5.03
C GLU A 39 -8.46 -13.43 -4.87
N PRO A 40 -7.60 -13.82 -5.81
CA PRO A 40 -6.99 -15.16 -5.83
C PRO A 40 -6.18 -15.50 -4.58
N VAL A 41 -5.47 -14.51 -4.00
CA VAL A 41 -4.62 -14.72 -2.81
C VAL A 41 -5.45 -15.15 -1.58
N THR A 42 -6.69 -14.67 -1.49
CA THR A 42 -7.64 -15.07 -0.43
C THR A 42 -8.64 -16.12 -0.87
N GLY A 43 -8.54 -16.62 -2.11
CA GLY A 43 -9.40 -17.70 -2.63
C GLY A 43 -10.82 -17.25 -3.01
N LEU A 44 -11.08 -15.96 -3.12
CA LEU A 44 -12.40 -15.43 -3.44
C LEU A 44 -12.57 -15.30 -4.97
N ALA A 45 -13.61 -15.96 -5.53
CA ALA A 45 -13.93 -15.87 -6.95
C ALA A 45 -14.61 -14.55 -7.33
N GLU A 46 -15.36 -13.96 -6.42
CA GLU A 46 -16.04 -12.67 -6.56
C GLU A 46 -15.76 -11.81 -5.33
N GLY A 47 -15.94 -10.50 -5.41
CA GLY A 47 -15.75 -9.58 -4.31
C GLY A 47 -17.00 -8.76 -4.00
N ARG A 48 -17.08 -8.29 -2.77
CA ARG A 48 -18.11 -7.37 -2.30
C ARG A 48 -17.46 -6.35 -1.35
N PRO A 49 -17.34 -5.07 -1.72
CA PRO A 49 -16.80 -4.07 -0.80
C PRO A 49 -17.61 -4.01 0.49
N LEU A 50 -16.95 -4.24 1.61
CA LEU A 50 -17.57 -4.26 2.94
C LEU A 50 -16.79 -3.41 3.94
N PHE A 51 -17.54 -2.83 4.87
CA PHE A 51 -17.02 -2.30 6.12
C PHE A 51 -17.67 -3.06 7.28
N VAL A 52 -16.85 -3.63 8.16
CA VAL A 52 -17.29 -4.48 9.26
C VAL A 52 -16.85 -3.87 10.58
N ARG A 53 -17.76 -3.84 11.53
CA ARG A 53 -17.49 -3.44 12.91
C ARG A 53 -18.33 -4.23 13.91
N SER A 54 -17.77 -4.46 15.09
CA SER A 54 -18.46 -5.00 16.26
C SER A 54 -18.94 -3.88 17.18
N ALA A 55 -19.77 -4.22 18.15
CA ALA A 55 -20.28 -3.24 19.12
C ALA A 55 -19.18 -2.63 19.99
N ASN A 56 -18.10 -3.38 20.24
CA ASN A 56 -17.00 -2.99 21.10
C ASN A 56 -15.84 -2.32 20.37
N ASP A 57 -15.90 -2.23 19.01
CA ASP A 57 -14.84 -1.63 18.23
C ASP A 57 -14.80 -0.11 18.41
N LYS A 58 -13.62 0.45 18.36
CA LYS A 58 -13.40 1.89 18.52
C LYS A 58 -13.62 2.61 17.21
N PHE A 59 -14.88 2.98 16.92
CA PHE A 59 -15.21 3.73 15.72
C PHE A 59 -14.85 5.22 15.89
N SER A 60 -13.81 5.63 15.16
CA SER A 60 -13.39 7.02 15.00
C SER A 60 -13.03 7.29 13.54
N LEU A 61 -12.99 8.56 13.13
CA LEU A 61 -12.56 8.93 11.78
C LEU A 61 -11.13 8.42 11.49
N ALA A 62 -10.24 8.50 12.48
CA ALA A 62 -8.86 8.03 12.36
C ALA A 62 -8.80 6.52 12.10
N ASN A 63 -9.50 5.72 12.89
CA ASN A 63 -9.57 4.26 12.75
C ASN A 63 -10.28 3.87 11.44
N PHE A 64 -11.36 4.56 11.08
CA PHE A 64 -12.06 4.34 9.81
C PHE A 64 -11.13 4.57 8.60
N MET A 65 -10.40 5.67 8.58
CA MET A 65 -9.45 5.95 7.50
C MET A 65 -8.26 4.99 7.51
N ARG A 66 -7.76 4.61 8.70
CA ARG A 66 -6.65 3.67 8.83
C ARG A 66 -7.01 2.27 8.32
N THR A 67 -8.21 1.77 8.63
CA THR A 67 -8.64 0.44 8.15
C THR A 67 -8.75 0.38 6.63
N HIS A 68 -9.16 1.47 5.96
CA HIS A 68 -9.17 1.52 4.49
C HIS A 68 -7.75 1.54 3.89
N LEU A 69 -6.81 2.23 4.52
CA LEU A 69 -5.40 2.19 4.11
C LEU A 69 -4.81 0.79 4.32
N TYR A 70 -5.10 0.16 5.46
CA TYR A 70 -4.63 -1.19 5.76
C TYR A 70 -5.22 -2.24 4.80
N ALA A 71 -6.50 -2.14 4.50
CA ALA A 71 -7.16 -3.01 3.52
C ALA A 71 -6.52 -2.92 2.14
N SER A 72 -6.03 -1.73 1.73
CA SER A 72 -5.37 -1.54 0.43
C SER A 72 -4.05 -2.31 0.28
N VAL A 73 -3.41 -2.69 1.38
CA VAL A 73 -2.15 -3.45 1.41
C VAL A 73 -2.28 -4.82 2.08
N GLY A 74 -3.47 -5.16 2.58
CA GLY A 74 -3.71 -6.41 3.32
C GLY A 74 -3.41 -7.66 2.49
N VAL A 75 -3.91 -7.71 1.26
CA VAL A 75 -3.65 -8.82 0.33
C VAL A 75 -2.16 -8.88 -0.07
N LEU A 76 -1.54 -7.73 -0.30
CA LEU A 76 -0.10 -7.66 -0.55
C LEU A 76 0.70 -8.27 0.63
N LYS A 77 0.30 -7.98 1.88
CA LYS A 77 0.91 -8.59 3.07
C LYS A 77 0.76 -10.10 3.06
N ILE A 78 -0.45 -10.62 2.79
CA ILE A 78 -0.72 -12.07 2.75
C ILE A 78 0.15 -12.74 1.68
N GLY A 79 0.20 -12.19 0.47
CA GLY A 79 1.02 -12.73 -0.62
C GLY A 79 2.52 -12.65 -0.33
N ASN A 80 3.01 -11.56 0.24
CA ASN A 80 4.43 -11.43 0.61
C ASN A 80 4.83 -12.35 1.77
N ASP A 81 3.92 -12.69 2.66
CA ASP A 81 4.20 -13.68 3.72
C ASP A 81 4.56 -15.04 3.12
N ILE A 82 3.95 -15.45 2.02
CA ILE A 82 4.31 -16.66 1.29
C ILE A 82 5.77 -16.53 0.79
N LEU A 83 6.11 -15.43 0.12
CA LEU A 83 7.46 -15.21 -0.40
C LEU A 83 8.53 -15.19 0.69
N PHE A 84 8.27 -14.49 1.80
CA PHE A 84 9.28 -14.26 2.83
C PHE A 84 9.37 -15.40 3.85
N LYS A 85 8.23 -16.02 4.22
CA LYS A 85 8.18 -17.04 5.27
C LYS A 85 8.31 -18.46 4.71
N GLU A 86 7.65 -18.76 3.59
CA GLU A 86 7.62 -20.08 2.99
C GLU A 86 8.76 -20.25 1.99
N GLU A 87 8.85 -19.36 0.98
CA GLU A 87 9.89 -19.42 -0.06
C GLU A 87 11.25 -18.83 0.39
N LYS A 88 11.27 -18.14 1.55
CA LYS A 88 12.49 -17.55 2.15
C LYS A 88 13.25 -16.62 1.21
N VAL A 89 12.53 -15.91 0.37
CA VAL A 89 13.10 -14.90 -0.52
C VAL A 89 13.71 -13.78 0.32
N LYS A 90 14.95 -13.42 0.03
CA LYS A 90 15.61 -12.27 0.62
C LYS A 90 15.44 -11.06 -0.29
N VAL A 91 15.07 -9.95 0.28
CA VAL A 91 14.90 -8.69 -0.41
C VAL A 91 15.82 -7.65 0.23
N ASP A 92 16.70 -7.07 -0.57
CA ASP A 92 17.66 -6.08 -0.07
C ASP A 92 16.99 -4.71 0.12
N ARG A 93 15.99 -4.38 -0.71
CA ARG A 93 15.33 -3.07 -0.70
C ARG A 93 13.92 -3.16 -1.26
N ILE A 94 13.00 -2.41 -0.64
CA ILE A 94 11.63 -2.24 -1.13
C ILE A 94 11.42 -0.77 -1.48
N THR A 95 11.01 -0.51 -2.72
CA THR A 95 10.74 0.85 -3.20
C THR A 95 9.26 1.00 -3.51
N GLY A 96 8.65 2.06 -2.96
CA GLY A 96 7.25 2.39 -3.16
C GLY A 96 7.05 3.37 -4.32
N HIS A 97 6.08 3.06 -5.22
CA HIS A 97 5.66 3.92 -6.31
C HIS A 97 4.14 4.00 -6.41
N GLY A 98 3.64 5.07 -7.00
CA GLY A 98 2.21 5.25 -7.30
C GLY A 98 1.49 6.24 -6.40
N GLY A 99 0.18 6.37 -6.63
CA GLY A 99 -0.64 7.41 -6.03
C GLY A 99 -0.74 7.38 -4.50
N LEU A 100 -0.55 6.21 -3.87
CA LEU A 100 -0.53 6.06 -2.42
C LEU A 100 0.60 6.90 -1.78
N PHE A 101 1.72 7.05 -2.48
CA PHE A 101 2.92 7.74 -1.99
C PHE A 101 2.91 9.25 -2.26
N LYS A 102 1.89 9.79 -2.98
CA LYS A 102 1.70 11.24 -3.17
C LYS A 102 1.46 11.98 -1.85
N THR A 103 0.86 11.32 -0.86
CA THR A 103 0.77 11.86 0.50
C THR A 103 2.00 11.42 1.28
N LYS A 104 2.89 12.39 1.51
CA LYS A 104 4.19 12.15 2.16
C LYS A 104 4.03 11.35 3.47
N ASN A 105 4.87 10.36 3.66
CA ASN A 105 5.00 9.47 4.81
C ASN A 105 3.85 8.48 5.04
N VAL A 106 2.62 8.73 4.56
CA VAL A 106 1.45 7.89 4.92
C VAL A 106 1.56 6.51 4.30
N GLY A 107 1.62 6.43 2.97
CA GLY A 107 1.76 5.15 2.26
C GLY A 107 3.00 4.38 2.68
N GLN A 108 4.12 5.10 2.88
CA GLN A 108 5.37 4.50 3.36
C GLN A 108 5.22 3.83 4.72
N ARG A 109 4.66 4.54 5.72
CA ARG A 109 4.48 3.98 7.08
C ARG A 109 3.55 2.78 7.07
N VAL A 110 2.44 2.85 6.33
CA VAL A 110 1.49 1.75 6.21
C VAL A 110 2.16 0.52 5.57
N LEU A 111 2.87 0.71 4.47
CA LEU A 111 3.55 -0.39 3.78
C LEU A 111 4.72 -0.95 4.62
N ALA A 112 5.49 -0.09 5.27
CA ALA A 112 6.57 -0.50 6.15
C ALA A 112 6.05 -1.36 7.31
N ALA A 113 4.95 -0.95 7.94
CA ALA A 113 4.29 -1.73 9.00
C ALA A 113 3.82 -3.09 8.48
N ALA A 114 3.16 -3.11 7.30
CA ALA A 114 2.65 -4.33 6.68
C ALA A 114 3.76 -5.34 6.36
N LEU A 115 4.87 -4.89 5.81
CA LEU A 115 5.97 -5.76 5.36
C LEU A 115 7.06 -5.97 6.41
N ASN A 116 6.98 -5.27 7.54
CA ASN A 116 8.03 -5.24 8.57
C ASN A 116 9.42 -4.98 7.96
N SER A 117 9.49 -4.01 7.08
CA SER A 117 10.69 -3.69 6.32
C SER A 117 10.77 -2.20 6.01
N PRO A 118 11.96 -1.61 5.94
CA PRO A 118 12.11 -0.24 5.46
C PRO A 118 11.56 -0.07 4.04
N ILE A 119 10.89 1.05 3.80
CA ILE A 119 10.35 1.41 2.48
C ILE A 119 10.99 2.70 2.02
N SER A 120 11.62 2.67 0.85
CA SER A 120 12.17 3.84 0.18
C SER A 120 11.18 4.41 -0.83
N VAL A 121 11.09 5.73 -0.92
CA VAL A 121 10.25 6.45 -1.89
C VAL A 121 11.05 7.58 -2.50
N MET A 122 11.14 7.59 -3.82
CA MET A 122 11.80 8.64 -4.59
C MET A 122 10.87 9.84 -4.79
N GLU A 123 11.41 11.01 -5.09
CA GLU A 123 10.61 12.22 -5.40
C GLU A 123 9.65 11.98 -6.58
N THR A 124 10.07 11.19 -7.56
CA THR A 124 9.29 10.82 -8.75
C THR A 124 8.22 9.76 -8.50
N ALA A 125 8.12 9.21 -7.29
CA ALA A 125 7.28 8.05 -6.98
C ALA A 125 5.78 8.26 -7.29
N GLY A 126 5.28 9.51 -7.20
CA GLY A 126 3.89 9.82 -7.50
C GLY A 126 3.46 9.57 -8.94
N GLU A 127 4.40 9.55 -9.89
CA GLU A 127 4.18 9.41 -11.34
C GLU A 127 4.94 8.20 -11.91
N GLY A 128 5.19 7.17 -11.09
CA GLY A 128 6.07 6.06 -11.39
C GLY A 128 5.82 5.35 -12.74
N GLY A 129 4.56 5.17 -13.15
CA GLY A 129 4.23 4.54 -14.43
C GLY A 129 4.69 5.37 -15.64
N ALA A 130 4.33 6.65 -15.67
CA ALA A 130 4.71 7.55 -16.77
C ALA A 130 6.22 7.76 -16.81
N TRP A 131 6.85 7.91 -15.64
CA TRP A 131 8.29 8.05 -15.52
C TRP A 131 9.03 6.79 -15.98
N GLY A 132 8.58 5.61 -15.58
CA GLY A 132 9.16 4.34 -16.01
C GLY A 132 9.14 4.13 -17.52
N ILE A 133 8.03 4.47 -18.19
CA ILE A 133 7.96 4.44 -19.65
C ILE A 133 8.92 5.44 -20.31
N ALA A 134 9.03 6.65 -19.74
CA ALA A 134 9.99 7.64 -20.23
C ALA A 134 11.43 7.15 -20.10
N LEU A 135 11.77 6.45 -19.00
CA LEU A 135 13.10 5.83 -18.83
C LEU A 135 13.40 4.75 -19.85
N LEU A 136 12.43 3.89 -20.17
CA LEU A 136 12.59 2.89 -21.25
C LEU A 136 12.79 3.57 -22.60
N GLY A 137 12.04 4.63 -22.89
CA GLY A 137 12.25 5.45 -24.07
C GLY A 137 13.65 6.07 -24.12
N SER A 138 14.11 6.63 -23.00
CA SER A 138 15.47 7.18 -22.88
C SER A 138 16.55 6.12 -23.09
N PHE A 139 16.36 4.93 -22.48
CA PHE A 139 17.26 3.79 -22.69
C PHE A 139 17.40 3.40 -24.17
N LEU A 140 16.30 3.38 -24.90
CA LEU A 140 16.31 3.03 -26.33
C LEU A 140 17.05 4.08 -27.18
N VAL A 141 16.94 5.36 -26.85
CA VAL A 141 17.48 6.46 -27.66
C VAL A 141 18.90 6.86 -27.21
N ASN A 142 19.18 6.89 -25.91
CA ASN A 142 20.39 7.47 -25.35
C ASN A 142 21.41 6.43 -24.85
N ASN A 143 21.17 5.14 -25.06
CA ASN A 143 22.11 4.09 -24.65
C ASN A 143 23.24 3.91 -25.68
N GLU A 144 24.06 4.96 -25.90
CA GLU A 144 25.20 4.95 -26.82
C GLU A 144 26.25 3.88 -26.47
N LYS A 145 26.42 3.60 -25.18
CA LYS A 145 27.35 2.59 -24.66
C LYS A 145 26.85 1.16 -24.84
N LYS A 146 25.61 0.97 -25.31
CA LYS A 146 24.95 -0.35 -25.42
C LYS A 146 25.00 -1.14 -24.11
N GLN A 147 24.83 -0.48 -22.99
CA GLN A 147 24.78 -1.07 -21.66
C GLN A 147 23.48 -1.88 -21.50
N PRO A 148 23.48 -2.94 -20.65
CA PRO A 148 22.23 -3.54 -20.21
C PRO A 148 21.40 -2.55 -19.38
N LEU A 149 20.09 -2.79 -19.29
CA LEU A 149 19.15 -1.84 -18.70
C LEU A 149 19.47 -1.50 -17.25
N ASP A 150 19.85 -2.48 -16.44
CA ASP A 150 20.24 -2.32 -15.05
C ASP A 150 21.42 -1.35 -14.91
N ALA A 151 22.50 -1.56 -15.66
CA ALA A 151 23.66 -0.69 -15.66
C ALA A 151 23.32 0.74 -16.13
N PHE A 152 22.48 0.88 -17.17
CA PHE A 152 22.02 2.19 -17.62
C PHE A 152 21.22 2.92 -16.54
N LEU A 153 20.32 2.21 -15.86
CA LEU A 153 19.51 2.79 -14.78
C LEU A 153 20.39 3.22 -13.60
N ASP A 154 21.32 2.39 -13.19
CA ASP A 154 22.21 2.69 -12.07
C ASP A 154 23.13 3.89 -12.36
N GLU A 155 23.71 3.96 -13.57
CA GLU A 155 24.63 5.04 -13.92
C GLU A 155 23.95 6.36 -14.27
N GLN A 156 22.84 6.29 -15.03
CA GLN A 156 22.26 7.48 -15.66
C GLN A 156 21.02 8.02 -14.93
N VAL A 157 20.36 7.20 -14.14
CA VAL A 157 19.07 7.55 -13.52
C VAL A 157 19.14 7.61 -12.02
N PHE A 158 19.57 6.53 -11.40
CA PHE A 158 19.50 6.42 -9.95
C PHE A 158 20.77 6.92 -9.24
N GLY A 159 21.92 6.99 -9.91
CA GLY A 159 23.14 7.71 -9.54
C GLY A 159 23.48 7.91 -8.05
N GLY A 160 23.00 7.01 -7.19
CA GLY A 160 23.14 7.11 -5.74
C GLY A 160 21.93 7.73 -5.02
N ASP A 161 20.84 8.13 -5.69
CA ASP A 161 19.60 8.55 -5.02
C ASP A 161 18.84 7.32 -4.51
N ALA A 162 18.96 7.11 -3.21
CA ALA A 162 18.27 6.03 -2.51
C ALA A 162 16.80 6.36 -2.19
N GLY A 163 16.34 7.58 -2.47
CA GLY A 163 15.05 8.08 -2.00
C GLY A 163 15.01 8.33 -0.48
N VAL A 164 13.86 8.76 0.01
CA VAL A 164 13.61 8.89 1.45
C VAL A 164 13.12 7.55 2.00
N GLU A 165 13.83 7.01 2.98
CA GLU A 165 13.49 5.75 3.62
C GLU A 165 12.74 5.96 4.94
N ILE A 166 11.72 5.13 5.20
CA ILE A 166 11.03 5.03 6.48
C ILE A 166 11.11 3.60 6.99
N THR A 167 11.69 3.45 8.17
CA THR A 167 11.70 2.19 8.92
C THR A 167 10.43 2.08 9.76
N PRO A 168 9.78 0.90 9.83
CA PRO A 168 8.59 0.72 10.65
C PRO A 168 8.93 0.77 12.14
N THR A 169 7.98 1.22 12.96
CA THR A 169 8.07 1.06 14.42
C THR A 169 7.57 -0.32 14.83
N ALA A 170 8.07 -0.84 15.94
CA ALA A 170 7.60 -2.13 16.49
C ALA A 170 6.09 -2.09 16.81
N GLU A 171 5.57 -0.94 17.24
CA GLU A 171 4.16 -0.73 17.53
C GLU A 171 3.29 -0.78 16.26
N ASP A 172 3.70 -0.09 15.18
CA ASP A 172 2.98 -0.13 13.90
C ASP A 172 2.97 -1.55 13.31
N VAL A 173 4.09 -2.30 13.41
CA VAL A 173 4.19 -3.70 12.95
C VAL A 173 3.26 -4.60 13.77
N ALA A 174 3.28 -4.49 15.09
CA ALA A 174 2.42 -5.30 15.96
C ALA A 174 0.93 -5.01 15.69
N GLY A 175 0.56 -3.73 15.54
CA GLY A 175 -0.80 -3.33 15.24
C GLY A 175 -1.26 -3.82 13.86
N PHE A 176 -0.41 -3.72 12.83
CA PHE A 176 -0.74 -4.25 11.51
C PHE A 176 -0.89 -5.77 11.53
N ASN A 177 -0.04 -6.49 12.27
CA ASN A 177 -0.17 -7.94 12.42
C ASN A 177 -1.48 -8.33 13.13
N ALA A 178 -1.88 -7.61 14.17
CA ALA A 178 -3.17 -7.82 14.82
C ALA A 178 -4.35 -7.58 13.86
N TYR A 179 -4.29 -6.50 13.09
CA TYR A 179 -5.28 -6.21 12.06
C TYR A 179 -5.38 -7.32 11.02
N ILE A 180 -4.25 -7.81 10.47
CA ILE A 180 -4.27 -8.81 9.39
C ILE A 180 -4.75 -10.19 9.86
N GLU A 181 -4.51 -10.55 11.11
CA GLU A 181 -5.06 -11.78 11.69
C GLU A 181 -6.60 -11.69 11.81
N ASN A 182 -7.12 -10.56 12.30
CA ASN A 182 -8.57 -10.31 12.32
C ASN A 182 -9.16 -10.28 10.90
N TYR A 183 -8.46 -9.66 9.95
CA TYR A 183 -8.86 -9.61 8.55
C TYR A 183 -9.00 -11.00 7.94
N LYS A 184 -8.02 -11.89 8.16
CA LYS A 184 -8.07 -13.29 7.70
C LYS A 184 -9.21 -14.08 8.37
N ALA A 185 -9.36 -13.91 9.68
CA ALA A 185 -10.39 -14.61 10.44
C ALA A 185 -11.81 -14.23 10.01
N ALA A 186 -12.01 -13.01 9.53
CA ALA A 186 -13.30 -12.48 9.11
C ALA A 186 -13.59 -12.64 7.59
N LEU A 187 -12.69 -13.23 6.79
CA LEU A 187 -12.94 -13.56 5.37
C LEU A 187 -14.25 -14.31 5.11
N PRO A 188 -14.74 -15.22 5.98
CA PRO A 188 -16.05 -15.84 5.79
C PRO A 188 -17.23 -14.86 5.73
N ILE A 189 -17.09 -13.64 6.28
CA ILE A 189 -18.10 -12.58 6.15
C ILE A 189 -18.17 -12.08 4.70
N GLU A 190 -17.02 -11.88 4.07
CA GLU A 190 -16.92 -11.49 2.66
C GLU A 190 -17.51 -12.60 1.76
N GLU A 191 -17.18 -13.86 2.02
CA GLU A 191 -17.78 -15.00 1.29
C GLU A 191 -19.30 -15.04 1.41
N ALA A 192 -19.83 -14.78 2.60
CA ALA A 192 -21.27 -14.74 2.83
C ALA A 192 -21.92 -13.56 2.09
N ALA A 193 -21.27 -12.39 2.08
CA ALA A 193 -21.75 -11.21 1.38
C ALA A 193 -21.76 -11.39 -0.14
N VAL A 194 -20.76 -12.08 -0.71
CA VAL A 194 -20.72 -12.43 -2.15
C VAL A 194 -21.90 -13.33 -2.53
N LYS A 195 -22.28 -14.27 -1.66
CA LYS A 195 -23.42 -15.15 -1.89
C LYS A 195 -24.79 -14.45 -1.81
N PHE A 196 -24.82 -13.25 -1.22
CA PHE A 196 -26.04 -12.45 -1.15
C PHE A 196 -26.36 -11.85 -2.52
N LYS A 197 -27.38 -12.38 -3.19
CA LYS A 197 -27.89 -11.85 -4.46
C LYS A 197 -28.86 -10.69 -4.19
N LYS A 198 -28.68 -9.60 -4.94
CA LYS A 198 -29.68 -8.53 -5.00
C LYS A 198 -30.87 -8.98 -5.83
#